data_3e78169aaf664cede22c402d7ff1d8d1
#
_entry.id   3e78169aaf664cede22c402d7ff1d8d1
#
_cell.length_a   1.000
_cell.length_b   1.000
_cell.length_c   1.000
_cell.angle_alpha   90.00
_cell.angle_beta   90.00
_cell.angle_gamma   90.00
#
_symmetry.space_group_name_H-M   'P 1'
#
loop_
_entity.id
_entity.type
_entity.pdbx_description
1 polymer ?
#
loop_
_entity_poly.entity_id
_entity_poly.type
_entity_poly.pdbx_seq_one_letter_code
_entity_poly.pdbx_strand_id
1 'polypeptide(L)'
;MDDEQLDRIFKAIADPTRRRIIDRLRERPDQSLFHICALSVAEDGEALSRQAITQHLDTLEKAGLLHVSWSGRTKIHSIDLIPLQAAAALWLRKHL
;
A
#
# COMPACT_ATOMS: atom_id res chain seq x y z
N MET A 1 14.37 7.99 -10.63
CA MET A 1 13.67 8.24 -9.34
C MET A 1 14.45 9.30 -8.59
N ASP A 2 13.79 10.39 -8.20
CA ASP A 2 14.41 11.45 -7.42
C ASP A 2 14.34 11.14 -5.91
N ASP A 3 15.04 11.94 -5.09
CA ASP A 3 15.07 11.75 -3.65
C ASP A 3 13.70 11.92 -3.01
N GLU A 4 12.89 12.83 -3.51
CA GLU A 4 11.55 13.06 -2.98
C GLU A 4 10.65 11.84 -3.17
N GLN A 5 10.70 11.20 -4.33
CA GLN A 5 9.96 9.98 -4.61
C GLN A 5 10.48 8.82 -3.74
N LEU A 6 11.79 8.70 -3.61
CA LEU A 6 12.42 7.70 -2.75
C LEU A 6 11.97 7.86 -1.29
N ASP A 7 11.94 9.08 -0.79
CA ASP A 7 11.47 9.38 0.57
C ASP A 7 10.01 9.00 0.77
N ARG A 8 9.15 9.27 -0.21
CA ARG A 8 7.74 8.88 -0.14
C ARG A 8 7.57 7.37 -0.05
N ILE A 9 8.37 6.62 -0.80
CA ILE A 9 8.34 5.15 -0.78
C ILE A 9 8.78 4.64 0.60
N PHE A 10 9.90 5.11 1.12
CA PHE A 10 10.39 4.67 2.43
C PHE A 10 9.44 5.07 3.55
N LYS A 11 8.86 6.24 3.49
CA LYS A 11 7.84 6.67 4.46
C LYS A 11 6.61 5.78 4.41
N ALA A 12 6.17 5.42 3.21
CA ALA A 12 4.99 4.57 3.03
C ALA A 12 5.20 3.18 3.65
N ILE A 13 6.38 2.59 3.51
CA ILE A 13 6.67 1.26 4.05
C ILE A 13 7.17 1.28 5.50
N ALA A 14 7.35 2.45 6.09
CA ALA A 14 7.80 2.58 7.48
C ALA A 14 6.69 2.32 8.51
N ASP A 15 5.49 2.01 8.08
CA ASP A 15 4.34 1.75 8.93
C ASP A 15 3.89 0.30 8.83
N PRO A 16 3.70 -0.42 9.96
CA PRO A 16 3.35 -1.84 9.92
C PRO A 16 1.97 -2.10 9.30
N THR A 17 1.00 -1.22 9.51
CA THR A 17 -0.33 -1.38 8.89
C THR A 17 -0.23 -1.28 7.38
N ARG A 18 0.53 -0.33 6.85
CA ARG A 18 0.72 -0.21 5.41
C ARG A 18 1.45 -1.42 4.82
N ARG A 19 2.45 -1.96 5.52
CA ARG A 19 3.12 -3.20 5.07
C ARG A 19 2.15 -4.37 5.01
N ARG A 20 1.23 -4.50 5.99
CA ARG A 20 0.20 -5.54 5.98
C ARG A 20 -0.76 -5.37 4.80
N ILE A 21 -1.16 -4.14 4.49
CA ILE A 21 -2.00 -3.84 3.33
C ILE A 21 -1.28 -4.26 2.04
N ILE A 22 -0.02 -3.93 1.90
CA ILE A 22 0.79 -4.34 0.74
C ILE A 22 0.81 -5.86 0.60
N ASP A 23 1.09 -6.58 1.69
CA ASP A 23 1.12 -8.04 1.69
C ASP A 23 -0.23 -8.63 1.28
N ARG A 24 -1.32 -8.04 1.74
CA ARG A 24 -2.67 -8.48 1.39
C ARG A 24 -2.98 -8.29 -0.08
N LEU A 25 -2.69 -7.11 -0.61
CA LEU A 25 -2.94 -6.80 -2.00
C LEU A 25 -2.06 -7.61 -2.94
N ARG A 26 -0.87 -8.00 -2.49
CA ARG A 26 -0.01 -8.90 -3.23
C ARG A 26 -0.60 -10.31 -3.31
N GLU A 27 -1.18 -10.81 -2.23
CA GLU A 27 -1.81 -12.14 -2.17
C GLU A 27 -3.16 -12.16 -2.86
N ARG A 28 -3.95 -11.09 -2.71
CA ARG A 28 -5.30 -10.94 -3.28
C ARG A 28 -5.41 -9.59 -3.97
N PRO A 29 -5.04 -9.51 -5.25
CA PRO A 29 -5.11 -8.24 -5.99
C PRO A 29 -6.56 -7.78 -6.21
N ASP A 30 -6.72 -6.51 -6.55
CA ASP A 30 -7.98 -5.89 -6.96
C ASP A 30 -9.05 -5.88 -5.86
N GLN A 31 -8.69 -5.37 -4.68
CA GLN A 31 -9.59 -5.31 -3.53
C GLN A 31 -10.30 -3.96 -3.43
N SER A 32 -11.58 -4.00 -3.04
CA SER A 32 -12.33 -2.80 -2.63
C SER A 32 -11.92 -2.36 -1.22
N LEU A 33 -12.27 -1.13 -0.86
CA LEU A 33 -12.05 -0.63 0.51
C LEU A 33 -12.74 -1.52 1.54
N PHE A 34 -13.94 -2.01 1.24
CA PHE A 34 -14.66 -2.92 2.13
C PHE A 34 -13.87 -4.20 2.41
N HIS A 35 -13.33 -4.82 1.36
CA HIS A 35 -12.54 -6.05 1.50
C HIS A 35 -11.25 -5.80 2.29
N ILE A 36 -10.57 -4.68 2.04
CA ILE A 36 -9.35 -4.34 2.76
C ILE A 36 -9.64 -4.12 4.25
N CYS A 37 -10.72 -3.41 4.58
CA CYS A 37 -11.13 -3.20 5.96
C CYS A 37 -11.49 -4.52 6.66
N ALA A 38 -12.22 -5.41 5.99
CA ALA A 38 -12.60 -6.71 6.54
C ALA A 38 -11.37 -7.58 6.84
N LEU A 39 -10.41 -7.62 5.93
CA LEU A 39 -9.17 -8.38 6.11
C LEU A 39 -8.33 -7.82 7.27
N SER A 40 -8.25 -6.50 7.38
CA SER A 40 -7.50 -5.85 8.45
C SER A 40 -8.04 -6.19 9.83
N VAL A 41 -9.37 -6.23 9.97
CA VAL A 41 -10.02 -6.63 11.24
C VAL A 41 -9.73 -8.09 11.57
N ALA A 42 -9.79 -8.98 10.56
CA ALA A 42 -9.63 -10.41 10.78
C ALA A 42 -8.22 -10.78 11.27
N GLU A 43 -7.21 -10.02 10.89
CA GLU A 43 -5.83 -10.38 11.19
C GLU A 43 -5.23 -9.70 12.38
N ASP A 44 -5.50 -8.40 12.53
CA ASP A 44 -4.83 -7.59 13.54
C ASP A 44 -5.56 -7.63 14.88
N GLY A 45 -6.75 -8.20 14.92
CA GLY A 45 -7.58 -8.22 16.13
C GLY A 45 -8.07 -6.85 16.59
N GLU A 46 -7.63 -5.79 15.92
CA GLU A 46 -8.06 -4.42 16.18
C GLU A 46 -8.79 -3.88 14.95
N ALA A 47 -9.99 -3.35 15.19
CA ALA A 47 -10.76 -2.71 14.16
C ALA A 47 -10.18 -1.32 13.87
N LEU A 48 -9.42 -1.19 12.79
CA LEU A 48 -9.04 0.13 12.29
C LEU A 48 -10.28 0.80 11.70
N SER A 49 -10.41 2.10 11.93
CA SER A 49 -11.50 2.84 11.33
C SER A 49 -11.35 2.86 9.80
N ARG A 50 -12.48 2.96 9.10
CA ARG A 50 -12.49 3.12 7.65
C ARG A 50 -11.68 4.35 7.22
N GLN A 51 -11.77 5.43 8.00
CA GLN A 51 -11.01 6.65 7.76
C GLN A 51 -9.50 6.41 7.85
N ALA A 52 -9.05 5.66 8.86
CA ALA A 52 -7.63 5.34 9.02
C ALA A 52 -7.11 4.50 7.85
N ILE A 53 -7.87 3.48 7.42
CA ILE A 53 -7.51 2.67 6.25
C ILE A 53 -7.44 3.55 5.00
N THR A 54 -8.40 4.45 4.80
CA THR A 54 -8.41 5.36 3.66
C THR A 54 -7.16 6.24 3.64
N GLN A 55 -6.71 6.74 4.79
CA GLN A 55 -5.49 7.53 4.88
C GLN A 55 -4.24 6.71 4.55
N HIS A 56 -4.17 5.46 4.99
CA HIS A 56 -3.07 4.55 4.64
C HIS A 56 -3.04 4.27 3.13
N LEU A 57 -4.20 4.02 2.52
CA LEU A 57 -4.29 3.80 1.08
C LEU A 57 -3.87 5.05 0.29
N ASP A 58 -4.24 6.23 0.75
CA ASP A 58 -3.82 7.49 0.13
C ASP A 58 -2.29 7.66 0.18
N THR A 59 -1.67 7.35 1.30
CA THR A 59 -0.21 7.41 1.45
C THR A 59 0.48 6.45 0.48
N LEU A 60 -0.03 5.22 0.33
CA LEU A 60 0.50 4.24 -0.61
C LEU A 60 0.33 4.69 -2.06
N GLU A 61 -0.82 5.27 -2.40
CA GLU A 61 -1.09 5.79 -3.74
C GLU A 61 -0.14 6.93 -4.11
N LYS A 62 0.07 7.87 -3.19
CA LYS A 62 1.00 8.99 -3.40
C LYS A 62 2.45 8.54 -3.56
N ALA A 63 2.81 7.42 -2.98
CA ALA A 63 4.12 6.80 -3.15
C ALA A 63 4.25 6.01 -4.45
N GLY A 64 3.18 5.89 -5.22
CA GLY A 64 3.16 5.12 -6.46
C GLY A 64 3.04 3.61 -6.27
N LEU A 65 2.79 3.14 -5.05
CA LEU A 65 2.70 1.72 -4.72
C LEU A 65 1.30 1.15 -4.89
N LEU A 66 0.33 2.01 -5.15
CA LEU A 66 -1.06 1.64 -5.25
C LEU A 66 -1.70 2.39 -6.41
N HIS A 67 -2.46 1.66 -7.22
CA HIS A 67 -3.27 2.22 -8.29
C HIS A 67 -4.74 2.01 -7.99
N VAL A 68 -5.56 2.97 -8.41
CA VAL A 68 -7.00 2.94 -8.24
C VAL A 68 -7.66 2.83 -9.60
N SER A 69 -8.62 1.93 -9.70
CA SER A 69 -9.51 1.81 -10.86
C SER A 69 -10.96 1.71 -10.37
N TRP A 70 -11.90 1.73 -11.29
CA TRP A 70 -13.32 1.66 -10.97
C TRP A 70 -13.96 0.49 -11.68
N SER A 71 -14.72 -0.30 -10.93
CA SER A 71 -15.61 -1.33 -11.46
C SER A 71 -17.06 -0.89 -11.14
N GLY A 72 -17.72 -0.30 -12.13
CA GLY A 72 -18.99 0.37 -11.86
C GLY A 72 -18.82 1.52 -10.87
N ARG A 73 -19.47 1.42 -9.71
CA ARG A 73 -19.36 2.42 -8.63
C ARG A 73 -18.37 2.00 -7.54
N THR A 74 -17.70 0.87 -7.70
CA THR A 74 -16.78 0.34 -6.72
C THR A 74 -15.36 0.74 -7.07
N LYS A 75 -14.68 1.38 -6.12
CA LYS A 75 -13.28 1.74 -6.22
C LYS A 75 -12.43 0.52 -5.90
N ILE A 76 -11.57 0.14 -6.83
CA ILE A 76 -10.70 -1.04 -6.72
C ILE A 76 -9.25 -0.59 -6.56
N HIS A 77 -8.56 -1.22 -5.62
CA HIS A 77 -7.16 -0.91 -5.29
C HIS A 77 -6.26 -2.04 -5.76
N SER A 78 -5.22 -1.70 -6.50
CA SER A 78 -4.24 -2.66 -7.05
C SER A 78 -2.84 -2.25 -6.62
N ILE A 79 -2.03 -3.23 -6.19
CA ILE A 79 -0.64 -2.99 -5.79
C ILE A 79 0.24 -2.84 -7.03
N ASP A 80 1.22 -1.93 -6.94
CA ASP A 80 2.29 -1.80 -7.91
C ASP A 80 3.62 -1.85 -7.17
N LEU A 81 4.36 -2.94 -7.32
CA LEU A 81 5.64 -3.14 -6.66
C LEU A 81 6.83 -2.61 -7.46
N ILE A 82 6.63 -2.14 -8.68
CA ILE A 82 7.72 -1.64 -9.53
C ILE A 82 8.48 -0.49 -8.85
N PRO A 83 7.82 0.54 -8.29
CA PRO A 83 8.55 1.60 -7.59
C PRO A 83 9.31 1.11 -6.37
N LEU A 84 8.76 0.13 -5.63
CA LEU A 84 9.44 -0.46 -4.48
C LEU A 84 10.69 -1.23 -4.90
N GLN A 85 10.60 -2.00 -5.98
CA GLN A 85 11.75 -2.72 -6.54
C GLN A 85 12.83 -1.75 -7.02
N ALA A 86 12.44 -0.64 -7.65
CA ALA A 86 13.36 0.41 -8.09
C ALA A 86 14.06 1.06 -6.91
N ALA A 87 13.32 1.39 -5.84
CA ALA A 87 13.90 1.96 -4.63
C ALA A 87 14.90 1.00 -3.97
N ALA A 88 14.57 -0.30 -3.91
CA ALA A 88 15.47 -1.31 -3.38
C ALA A 88 16.77 -1.40 -4.18
N ALA A 89 16.67 -1.41 -5.51
CA ALA A 89 17.84 -1.49 -6.39
C ALA A 89 18.70 -0.22 -6.31
N LEU A 90 18.07 0.94 -6.15
CA LEU A 90 18.76 2.23 -6.15
C LEU A 90 19.54 2.46 -4.85
N TRP A 91 18.99 2.07 -3.70
CA TRP A 91 19.60 2.42 -2.42
C TRP A 91 19.79 1.25 -1.47
N LEU A 92 18.78 0.43 -1.22
CA LEU A 92 18.84 -0.62 -0.19
C LEU A 92 19.90 -1.68 -0.50
N ARG A 93 19.96 -2.17 -1.73
CA ARG A 93 20.83 -3.30 -2.10
C ARG A 93 22.31 -3.03 -1.89
N LYS A 94 22.73 -1.80 -2.04
CA LYS A 94 24.16 -1.46 -1.83
C LYS A 94 24.58 -1.53 -0.37
N HIS A 95 23.62 -1.67 0.56
CA HIS A 95 23.87 -1.76 2.00
C HIS A 95 23.54 -3.15 2.57
N LEU A 96 23.19 -4.10 1.72
CA LEU A 96 22.85 -5.46 2.13
C LEU A 96 24.01 -6.43 1.96
#